data_01626bdba52ce216b14fa85d7577bd0d
#
_entry.id   01626bdba52ce216b14fa85d7577bd0d
#
_cell.length_a   1.000
_cell.length_b   1.000
_cell.length_c   1.000
_cell.angle_alpha   90.00
_cell.angle_beta   90.00
_cell.angle_gamma   90.00
#
_symmetry.space_group_name_H-M   'P 1'
#
loop_
_entity.id
_entity.type
_entity.pdbx_description
1 polymer ?
#
loop_
_entity_poly.entity_id
_entity_poly.type
_entity_poly.pdbx_seq_one_letter_code
_entity_poly.pdbx_strand_id
1 'polypeptide(L)'
;MLTSPLYDSTRTTLAARLPSVRTSQLDTLAVVVVGITQSISAQLGKIARAMPLDTTQYAKEQRLRRFLDNERITQADHYQPLVRAALTGLKGQKVQLLIDRVLLQDRHNLLLVSVGFRRRSLPLAWKALSHRGKSSLADQQDLLSQALAVLPERVRVTVHGDSEFRARELFTWLRDRHCDAMLGVYGNTYVSMTADGPRQMLEAWLSDRATVVYLQDVYLTEAAFGPVSVIAWWVKDANREWMVRGVMTNLPPTWQTYQRGSRRMWIETAFRDWQSGGFHLDRCGITDRERVARLLLPLAIAYLWLVSLGRWVVKRGYRRLIDDGAARTWHFSLFQLGVGWKERLASYTLAIPVLLHVYL
;
A
#
# COMPACT_ATOMS: atom_id res chain seq x y z
N MET A 1 0.21 -13.27 35.17
CA MET A 1 0.47 -12.77 33.82
C MET A 1 1.10 -11.41 33.95
N LEU A 2 2.34 -11.22 33.51
CA LEU A 2 2.91 -9.88 33.36
C LEU A 2 2.14 -9.20 32.23
N THR A 3 1.20 -8.34 32.55
CA THR A 3 0.44 -7.55 31.59
C THR A 3 1.34 -6.41 31.11
N SER A 4 1.65 -6.39 29.83
CA SER A 4 2.36 -5.26 29.22
C SER A 4 1.33 -4.15 28.96
N PRO A 5 1.50 -2.93 29.49
CA PRO A 5 0.59 -1.80 29.23
C PRO A 5 0.35 -1.58 27.71
N LEU A 6 1.37 -1.86 26.89
CA LEU A 6 1.26 -1.76 25.44
C LEU A 6 0.32 -2.84 24.87
N TYR A 7 0.38 -4.06 25.39
CA TYR A 7 -0.54 -5.13 25.00
C TYR A 7 -1.98 -4.77 25.37
N ASP A 8 -2.23 -4.32 26.60
CA ASP A 8 -3.56 -3.99 27.08
C ASP A 8 -4.18 -2.85 26.25
N SER A 9 -3.40 -1.81 25.97
CA SER A 9 -3.82 -0.70 25.11
C SER A 9 -4.09 -1.15 23.65
N THR A 10 -3.24 -2.01 23.09
CA THR A 10 -3.42 -2.57 21.74
C THR A 10 -4.66 -3.43 21.68
N ARG A 11 -4.84 -4.34 22.64
CA ARG A 11 -5.99 -5.23 22.73
C ARG A 11 -7.31 -4.42 22.84
N THR A 12 -7.35 -3.44 23.71
CA THR A 12 -8.52 -2.57 23.91
C THR A 12 -8.85 -1.81 22.62
N THR A 13 -7.84 -1.25 21.95
CA THR A 13 -8.02 -0.51 20.69
C THR A 13 -8.54 -1.43 19.59
N LEU A 14 -8.03 -2.66 19.48
CA LEU A 14 -8.49 -3.64 18.49
C LEU A 14 -9.91 -4.12 18.82
N ALA A 15 -10.22 -4.41 20.09
CA ALA A 15 -11.54 -4.85 20.53
C ALA A 15 -12.64 -3.84 20.18
N ALA A 16 -12.37 -2.55 20.39
CA ALA A 16 -13.30 -1.48 20.03
C ALA A 16 -13.61 -1.39 18.53
N ARG A 17 -12.74 -1.94 17.67
CA ARG A 17 -12.87 -1.89 16.22
C ARG A 17 -13.25 -3.22 15.56
N LEU A 18 -13.11 -4.31 16.31
CA LEU A 18 -13.34 -5.69 15.88
C LEU A 18 -14.31 -6.42 16.84
N PRO A 19 -15.52 -5.89 17.06
CA PRO A 19 -16.43 -6.44 18.08
C PRO A 19 -16.94 -7.85 17.75
N SER A 20 -16.91 -8.27 16.49
CA SER A 20 -17.35 -9.59 16.03
C SER A 20 -16.25 -10.65 16.10
N VAL A 21 -15.00 -10.26 16.34
CA VAL A 21 -13.87 -11.20 16.40
C VAL A 21 -13.85 -11.91 17.75
N ARG A 22 -13.66 -13.24 17.72
CA ARG A 22 -13.57 -14.06 18.94
C ARG A 22 -12.41 -13.59 19.84
N THR A 23 -12.64 -13.53 21.14
CA THR A 23 -11.67 -13.06 22.13
C THR A 23 -10.29 -13.72 21.98
N SER A 24 -10.22 -15.04 21.80
CA SER A 24 -8.94 -15.77 21.63
C SER A 24 -8.17 -15.41 20.34
N GLN A 25 -8.88 -15.06 19.26
CA GLN A 25 -8.29 -14.57 18.01
C GLN A 25 -7.79 -13.14 18.18
N LEU A 26 -8.61 -12.30 18.81
CA LEU A 26 -8.28 -10.92 19.14
C LEU A 26 -7.03 -10.82 20.03
N ASP A 27 -6.98 -11.64 21.09
CA ASP A 27 -5.84 -11.70 22.01
C ASP A 27 -4.56 -12.12 21.28
N THR A 28 -4.65 -13.11 20.38
CA THR A 28 -3.50 -13.55 19.60
C THR A 28 -3.10 -12.49 18.57
N LEU A 29 -4.04 -11.85 17.89
CA LEU A 29 -3.77 -10.75 16.97
C LEU A 29 -3.05 -9.60 17.69
N ALA A 30 -3.55 -9.19 18.87
CA ALA A 30 -2.93 -8.11 19.66
C ALA A 30 -1.49 -8.45 20.06
N VAL A 31 -1.24 -9.68 20.53
CA VAL A 31 0.10 -10.16 20.88
C VAL A 31 1.05 -10.13 19.69
N VAL A 32 0.59 -10.56 18.50
CA VAL A 32 1.40 -10.59 17.27
C VAL A 32 1.67 -9.17 16.77
N VAL A 33 0.67 -8.28 16.78
CA VAL A 33 0.85 -6.86 16.40
C VAL A 33 1.87 -6.17 17.31
N VAL A 34 1.79 -6.38 18.63
CA VAL A 34 2.79 -5.85 19.58
C VAL A 34 4.17 -6.43 19.29
N GLY A 35 4.27 -7.75 19.05
CA GLY A 35 5.54 -8.40 18.71
C GLY A 35 6.18 -7.82 17.45
N ILE A 36 5.41 -7.58 16.39
CA ILE A 36 5.88 -6.94 15.15
C ILE A 36 6.29 -5.49 15.40
N THR A 37 5.46 -4.73 16.12
CA THR A 37 5.73 -3.31 16.41
C THR A 37 6.97 -3.13 17.29
N GLN A 38 7.19 -4.03 18.24
CA GLN A 38 8.37 -3.99 19.10
C GLN A 38 9.65 -4.40 18.37
N SER A 39 9.60 -5.50 17.62
CA SER A 39 10.77 -6.03 16.91
C SER A 39 11.10 -5.30 15.61
N ILE A 40 10.17 -4.52 15.05
CA ILE A 40 10.24 -3.95 13.70
C ILE A 40 10.71 -5.04 12.71
N SER A 41 10.05 -6.19 12.74
CA SER A 41 10.48 -7.34 11.95
C SER A 41 9.30 -8.25 11.58
N ALA A 42 9.37 -8.84 10.38
CA ALA A 42 8.50 -9.93 9.93
C ALA A 42 9.12 -11.33 10.14
N GLN A 43 10.31 -11.42 10.72
CA GLN A 43 10.96 -12.70 11.03
C GLN A 43 10.30 -13.35 12.24
N LEU A 44 9.79 -14.59 12.08
CA LEU A 44 8.98 -15.25 13.11
C LEU A 44 9.66 -15.34 14.48
N GLY A 45 10.96 -15.68 14.50
CA GLY A 45 11.72 -15.77 15.75
C GLY A 45 11.89 -14.40 16.45
N LYS A 46 12.03 -13.30 15.69
CA LYS A 46 12.11 -11.95 16.25
C LYS A 46 10.76 -11.49 16.79
N ILE A 47 9.69 -11.72 16.02
CA ILE A 47 8.31 -11.44 16.46
C ILE A 47 8.03 -12.17 17.77
N ALA A 48 8.25 -13.49 17.78
CA ALA A 48 7.97 -14.33 18.96
C ALA A 48 8.75 -13.86 20.20
N ARG A 49 10.02 -13.50 20.03
CA ARG A 49 10.84 -12.98 21.14
C ARG A 49 10.26 -11.69 21.73
N ALA A 50 9.72 -10.82 20.89
CA ALA A 50 9.13 -9.54 21.28
C ALA A 50 7.65 -9.65 21.71
N MET A 51 7.01 -10.82 21.60
CA MET A 51 5.64 -11.02 22.05
C MET A 51 5.55 -10.89 23.59
N PRO A 52 4.62 -10.07 24.12
CA PRO A 52 4.45 -9.81 25.55
C PRO A 52 3.75 -10.98 26.27
N LEU A 53 4.35 -12.13 26.26
CA LEU A 53 3.86 -13.36 26.88
C LEU A 53 4.91 -13.91 27.86
N ASP A 54 4.44 -14.30 29.03
CA ASP A 54 5.25 -14.97 30.05
C ASP A 54 5.25 -16.48 29.79
N THR A 55 6.06 -16.89 28.81
CA THR A 55 6.21 -18.29 28.41
C THR A 55 7.50 -18.48 27.60
N THR A 56 7.85 -19.72 27.31
CA THR A 56 9.06 -20.05 26.56
C THR A 56 9.04 -19.49 25.12
N GLN A 57 10.24 -19.24 24.59
CA GLN A 57 10.39 -18.81 23.19
C GLN A 57 9.71 -19.78 22.22
N TYR A 58 9.88 -21.07 22.44
CA TYR A 58 9.23 -22.12 21.64
C TYR A 58 7.69 -22.01 21.66
N ALA A 59 7.09 -21.84 22.83
CA ALA A 59 5.64 -21.68 22.95
C ALA A 59 5.12 -20.43 22.22
N LYS A 60 5.88 -19.32 22.27
CA LYS A 60 5.57 -18.10 21.52
C LYS A 60 5.59 -18.33 20.01
N GLU A 61 6.64 -19.01 19.49
CA GLU A 61 6.74 -19.35 18.08
C GLU A 61 5.62 -20.30 17.63
N GLN A 62 5.27 -21.30 18.45
CA GLN A 62 4.16 -22.20 18.14
C GLN A 62 2.81 -21.46 18.11
N ARG A 63 2.61 -20.48 19.00
CA ARG A 63 1.41 -19.64 18.98
C ARG A 63 1.34 -18.79 17.71
N LEU A 64 2.45 -18.21 17.28
CA LEU A 64 2.54 -17.44 16.04
C LEU A 64 2.28 -18.32 14.82
N ARG A 65 2.89 -19.53 14.75
CA ARG A 65 2.65 -20.47 13.65
C ARG A 65 1.17 -20.87 13.55
N ARG A 66 0.54 -21.23 14.69
CA ARG A 66 -0.90 -21.55 14.73
C ARG A 66 -1.78 -20.37 14.29
N PHE A 67 -1.38 -19.14 14.61
CA PHE A 67 -2.06 -17.95 14.09
C PHE A 67 -1.98 -17.86 12.56
N LEU A 68 -0.80 -18.12 11.99
CA LEU A 68 -0.60 -18.11 10.53
C LEU A 68 -1.29 -19.29 9.81
N ASP A 69 -1.53 -20.40 10.49
CA ASP A 69 -2.24 -21.57 9.98
C ASP A 69 -3.76 -21.45 10.08
N ASN A 70 -4.26 -20.49 10.86
CA ASN A 70 -5.69 -20.38 11.11
C ASN A 70 -6.41 -19.65 9.96
N GLU A 71 -7.09 -20.42 9.11
CA GLU A 71 -7.85 -19.90 7.96
C GLU A 71 -9.02 -18.99 8.34
N ARG A 72 -9.46 -19.01 9.60
CA ARG A 72 -10.48 -18.08 10.11
C ARG A 72 -9.93 -16.66 10.35
N ILE A 73 -8.62 -16.46 10.23
CA ILE A 73 -8.01 -15.13 10.27
C ILE A 73 -8.05 -14.56 8.84
N THR A 74 -9.03 -13.70 8.58
CA THR A 74 -9.28 -13.12 7.26
C THR A 74 -9.07 -11.60 7.25
N GLN A 75 -8.82 -11.02 6.09
CA GLN A 75 -8.76 -9.57 5.95
C GLN A 75 -10.14 -8.95 6.22
N ALA A 76 -11.21 -9.59 5.77
CA ALA A 76 -12.58 -9.10 5.92
C ALA A 76 -12.95 -8.87 7.40
N ASP A 77 -12.65 -9.83 8.26
CA ASP A 77 -13.06 -9.79 9.65
C ASP A 77 -12.05 -9.06 10.56
N HIS A 78 -10.73 -9.20 10.26
CA HIS A 78 -9.67 -8.81 11.19
C HIS A 78 -8.91 -7.55 10.76
N TYR A 79 -9.10 -7.06 9.53
CA TYR A 79 -8.38 -5.90 9.02
C TYR A 79 -9.29 -4.82 8.42
N GLN A 80 -10.22 -5.18 7.54
CA GLN A 80 -11.07 -4.20 6.85
C GLN A 80 -11.87 -3.29 7.80
N PRO A 81 -12.43 -3.75 8.95
CA PRO A 81 -13.09 -2.85 9.89
C PRO A 81 -12.14 -1.81 10.49
N LEU A 82 -10.89 -2.20 10.77
CA LEU A 82 -9.85 -1.28 11.26
C LEU A 82 -9.54 -0.19 10.23
N VAL A 83 -9.34 -0.59 8.99
CA VAL A 83 -9.05 0.33 7.87
C VAL A 83 -10.23 1.27 7.63
N ARG A 84 -11.45 0.75 7.57
CA ARG A 84 -12.65 1.59 7.41
C ARG A 84 -12.74 2.66 8.48
N ALA A 85 -12.51 2.29 9.72
CA ALA A 85 -12.48 3.25 10.82
C ALA A 85 -11.30 4.24 10.73
N ALA A 86 -10.13 3.79 10.25
CA ALA A 86 -8.95 4.65 10.07
C ALA A 86 -9.16 5.70 8.98
N LEU A 87 -9.94 5.39 7.94
CA LEU A 87 -10.13 6.23 6.76
C LEU A 87 -11.33 7.19 6.85
N THR A 88 -12.07 7.21 7.95
CA THR A 88 -13.27 8.07 8.11
C THR A 88 -13.01 9.54 7.80
N GLY A 89 -11.81 10.05 8.11
CA GLY A 89 -11.39 11.41 7.79
C GLY A 89 -11.26 11.73 6.28
N LEU A 90 -11.30 10.70 5.41
CA LEU A 90 -11.24 10.89 3.95
C LEU A 90 -12.63 11.15 3.32
N LYS A 91 -13.71 11.15 4.08
CA LYS A 91 -15.06 11.39 3.56
C LYS A 91 -15.11 12.71 2.76
N GLY A 92 -15.64 12.64 1.54
CA GLY A 92 -15.74 13.77 0.62
C GLY A 92 -14.43 14.20 -0.05
N GLN A 93 -13.32 13.53 0.21
CA GLN A 93 -11.99 13.87 -0.33
C GLN A 93 -11.71 13.17 -1.66
N LYS A 94 -10.65 13.66 -2.35
CA LYS A 94 -10.06 12.96 -3.51
C LYS A 94 -9.07 11.93 -3.00
N VAL A 95 -9.33 10.67 -3.30
CA VAL A 95 -8.54 9.52 -2.83
C VAL A 95 -7.75 8.93 -4.00
N GLN A 96 -6.49 8.61 -3.75
CA GLN A 96 -5.63 7.91 -4.72
C GLN A 96 -5.53 6.45 -4.27
N LEU A 97 -6.05 5.52 -5.06
CA LEU A 97 -5.77 4.09 -4.91
C LEU A 97 -4.59 3.72 -5.79
N LEU A 98 -3.71 2.93 -5.25
CA LEU A 98 -2.50 2.46 -5.93
C LEU A 98 -2.57 0.94 -5.98
N ILE A 99 -2.54 0.39 -7.19
CA ILE A 99 -2.46 -1.06 -7.41
C ILE A 99 -1.09 -1.39 -7.96
N ASP A 100 -0.43 -2.34 -7.33
CA ASP A 100 0.87 -2.82 -7.78
C ASP A 100 1.14 -4.23 -7.25
N ARG A 101 2.18 -4.85 -7.78
CA ARG A 101 2.59 -6.20 -7.45
C ARG A 101 4.04 -6.20 -6.99
N VAL A 102 4.32 -6.99 -5.97
CA VAL A 102 5.68 -7.19 -5.48
C VAL A 102 6.02 -8.67 -5.42
N LEU A 103 7.19 -9.01 -5.92
CA LEU A 103 7.76 -10.35 -5.80
C LEU A 103 8.71 -10.37 -4.60
N LEU A 104 8.35 -11.15 -3.56
CA LEU A 104 9.18 -11.33 -2.37
C LEU A 104 9.99 -12.61 -2.50
N GLN A 105 11.33 -12.49 -2.34
CA GLN A 105 12.28 -13.64 -2.37
C GLN A 105 12.17 -14.50 -3.63
N ASP A 106 11.81 -13.92 -4.76
CA ASP A 106 11.50 -14.65 -6.02
C ASP A 106 10.48 -15.80 -5.86
N ARG A 107 9.72 -15.79 -4.78
CA ARG A 107 8.79 -16.86 -4.38
C ARG A 107 7.35 -16.39 -4.22
N HIS A 108 7.13 -15.33 -3.47
CA HIS A 108 5.78 -14.87 -3.17
C HIS A 108 5.39 -13.68 -4.04
N ASN A 109 4.43 -13.90 -4.90
CA ASN A 109 3.88 -12.91 -5.79
C ASN A 109 2.65 -12.26 -5.11
N LEU A 110 2.82 -11.05 -4.61
CA LEU A 110 1.77 -10.33 -3.87
C LEU A 110 1.20 -9.20 -4.72
N LEU A 111 -0.11 -9.26 -4.98
CA LEU A 111 -0.87 -8.15 -5.52
C LEU A 111 -1.42 -7.34 -4.35
N LEU A 112 -1.25 -6.01 -4.39
CA LEU A 112 -1.63 -5.09 -3.33
C LEU A 112 -2.44 -3.94 -3.90
N VAL A 113 -3.54 -3.56 -3.21
CA VAL A 113 -4.20 -2.28 -3.38
C VAL A 113 -4.03 -1.47 -2.09
N SER A 114 -3.58 -0.24 -2.22
CA SER A 114 -3.32 0.67 -1.11
C SER A 114 -3.90 2.05 -1.36
N VAL A 115 -4.15 2.82 -0.32
CA VAL A 115 -4.51 4.24 -0.41
C VAL A 115 -3.27 5.13 -0.23
N GLY A 116 -3.09 6.07 -1.14
CA GLY A 116 -2.00 7.06 -1.04
C GLY A 116 -2.21 8.03 0.11
N PHE A 117 -1.21 8.16 0.97
CA PHE A 117 -1.25 9.05 2.13
C PHE A 117 0.11 9.73 2.37
N ARG A 118 0.21 11.03 2.08
CA ARG A 118 1.39 11.88 2.38
C ARG A 118 2.73 11.25 1.98
N ARG A 119 2.85 10.88 0.71
CA ARG A 119 4.01 10.22 0.09
C ARG A 119 4.26 8.79 0.61
N ARG A 120 3.29 8.18 1.25
CA ARG A 120 3.22 6.77 1.63
C ARG A 120 1.97 6.15 1.05
N SER A 121 1.87 4.85 1.13
CA SER A 121 0.63 4.16 0.86
C SER A 121 0.29 3.25 2.03
N LEU A 122 -1.00 3.19 2.36
CA LEU A 122 -1.52 2.31 3.41
C LEU A 122 -2.27 1.16 2.74
N PRO A 123 -1.94 -0.10 3.04
CA PRO A 123 -2.59 -1.25 2.44
C PRO A 123 -4.09 -1.25 2.74
N LEU A 124 -4.90 -1.61 1.76
CA LEU A 124 -6.36 -1.80 1.92
C LEU A 124 -6.74 -3.25 1.73
N ALA A 125 -6.16 -3.90 0.72
CA ALA A 125 -6.38 -5.30 0.39
C ALA A 125 -5.14 -5.88 -0.31
N TRP A 126 -4.90 -7.19 -0.15
CA TRP A 126 -3.80 -7.90 -0.81
C TRP A 126 -4.18 -9.35 -1.09
N LYS A 127 -3.51 -9.92 -2.08
CA LYS A 127 -3.67 -11.33 -2.46
C LYS A 127 -2.30 -11.93 -2.80
N ALA A 128 -2.00 -13.10 -2.24
CA ALA A 128 -0.87 -13.89 -2.68
C ALA A 128 -1.26 -14.72 -3.90
N LEU A 129 -0.69 -14.39 -5.06
CA LEU A 129 -0.99 -15.08 -6.31
C LEU A 129 -0.36 -16.48 -6.32
N SER A 130 -1.05 -17.43 -6.96
CA SER A 130 -0.59 -18.83 -7.05
C SER A 130 0.51 -19.06 -8.09
N HIS A 131 0.80 -18.06 -8.90
CA HIS A 131 1.74 -18.14 -10.02
C HIS A 131 2.72 -16.97 -10.02
N ARG A 132 3.83 -17.12 -10.70
CA ARG A 132 4.73 -16.02 -11.04
C ARG A 132 4.18 -15.26 -12.25
N GLY A 133 4.54 -14.01 -12.40
CA GLY A 133 4.11 -13.20 -13.52
C GLY A 133 2.92 -12.30 -13.20
N LYS A 134 2.26 -11.79 -14.24
CA LYS A 134 1.22 -10.77 -14.14
C LYS A 134 -0.04 -11.30 -13.44
N SER A 135 -0.72 -10.42 -12.72
CA SER A 135 -2.03 -10.70 -12.14
C SER A 135 -3.10 -10.80 -13.24
N SER A 136 -4.11 -11.65 -13.02
CA SER A 136 -5.27 -11.73 -13.91
C SER A 136 -6.19 -10.52 -13.74
N LEU A 137 -7.01 -10.23 -14.76
CA LEU A 137 -8.04 -9.20 -14.67
C LEU A 137 -9.01 -9.47 -13.50
N ALA A 138 -9.37 -10.73 -13.29
CA ALA A 138 -10.26 -11.14 -12.20
C ALA A 138 -9.62 -10.84 -10.82
N ASP A 139 -8.32 -11.13 -10.63
CA ASP A 139 -7.61 -10.81 -9.40
C ASP A 139 -7.57 -9.29 -9.14
N GLN A 140 -7.33 -8.51 -10.20
CA GLN A 140 -7.27 -7.04 -10.13
C GLN A 140 -8.64 -6.46 -9.74
N GLN A 141 -9.71 -6.91 -10.39
CA GLN A 141 -11.08 -6.44 -10.14
C GLN A 141 -11.59 -6.85 -8.75
N ASP A 142 -11.32 -8.08 -8.33
CA ASP A 142 -11.67 -8.58 -7.00
C ASP A 142 -10.98 -7.73 -5.92
N LEU A 143 -9.68 -7.54 -6.03
CA LEU A 143 -8.92 -6.80 -5.02
C LEU A 143 -9.28 -5.30 -4.98
N LEU A 144 -9.50 -4.69 -6.14
CA LEU A 144 -9.99 -3.31 -6.22
C LEU A 144 -11.40 -3.17 -5.63
N SER A 145 -12.30 -4.15 -5.84
CA SER A 145 -13.63 -4.17 -5.23
C SER A 145 -13.55 -4.18 -3.70
N GLN A 146 -12.68 -5.03 -3.14
CA GLN A 146 -12.43 -5.08 -1.70
C GLN A 146 -11.90 -3.75 -1.16
N ALA A 147 -10.96 -3.12 -1.88
CA ALA A 147 -10.40 -1.84 -1.49
C ALA A 147 -11.42 -0.69 -1.58
N LEU A 148 -12.26 -0.67 -2.60
CA LEU A 148 -13.34 0.31 -2.76
C LEU A 148 -14.39 0.19 -1.63
N ALA A 149 -14.71 -1.04 -1.21
CA ALA A 149 -15.70 -1.31 -0.17
C ALA A 149 -15.32 -0.80 1.22
N VAL A 150 -14.03 -0.56 1.49
CA VAL A 150 -13.56 -0.01 2.78
C VAL A 150 -13.42 1.51 2.79
N LEU A 151 -13.56 2.17 1.65
CA LEU A 151 -13.50 3.62 1.57
C LEU A 151 -14.76 4.27 2.16
N PRO A 152 -14.64 5.45 2.77
CA PRO A 152 -15.81 6.20 3.23
C PRO A 152 -16.65 6.71 2.04
N GLU A 153 -17.90 7.07 2.33
CA GLU A 153 -18.82 7.60 1.34
C GLU A 153 -18.34 8.91 0.69
N ARG A 154 -18.82 9.17 -0.53
CA ARG A 154 -18.62 10.42 -1.29
C ARG A 154 -17.15 10.74 -1.59
N VAL A 155 -16.26 9.76 -1.58
CA VAL A 155 -14.89 9.94 -2.06
C VAL A 155 -14.86 9.94 -3.59
N ARG A 156 -13.95 10.74 -4.16
CA ARG A 156 -13.61 10.67 -5.60
C ARG A 156 -12.33 9.86 -5.72
N VAL A 157 -12.42 8.72 -6.36
CA VAL A 157 -11.30 7.77 -6.45
C VAL A 157 -10.58 7.94 -7.77
N THR A 158 -9.25 8.04 -7.71
CA THR A 158 -8.36 7.84 -8.88
C THR A 158 -7.53 6.60 -8.62
N VAL A 159 -7.58 5.62 -9.53
CA VAL A 159 -6.80 4.39 -9.45
C VAL A 159 -5.54 4.53 -10.30
N HIS A 160 -4.38 4.29 -9.70
CA HIS A 160 -3.08 4.30 -10.34
C HIS A 160 -2.53 2.87 -10.43
N GLY A 161 -2.13 2.47 -11.62
CA GLY A 161 -1.43 1.21 -11.88
C GLY A 161 -0.29 1.41 -12.87
N ASP A 162 0.67 0.52 -12.87
CA ASP A 162 1.71 0.52 -13.89
C ASP A 162 1.21 -0.07 -15.22
N SER A 163 2.11 -0.31 -16.16
CA SER A 163 1.77 -0.88 -17.45
C SER A 163 1.31 -2.35 -17.41
N GLU A 164 1.42 -3.04 -16.29
CA GLU A 164 0.78 -4.34 -16.08
C GLU A 164 -0.74 -4.22 -16.12
N PHE A 165 -1.28 -3.11 -15.59
CA PHE A 165 -2.71 -2.86 -15.41
C PHE A 165 -3.40 -2.15 -16.58
N ARG A 166 -2.76 -2.10 -17.77
CA ARG A 166 -3.25 -1.34 -18.94
C ARG A 166 -4.40 -1.98 -19.72
N ALA A 167 -4.98 -3.09 -19.24
CA ALA A 167 -6.06 -3.75 -19.93
C ALA A 167 -7.27 -2.82 -20.11
N ARG A 168 -7.84 -2.76 -21.33
CA ARG A 168 -9.03 -1.96 -21.63
C ARG A 168 -10.22 -2.35 -20.76
N GLU A 169 -10.33 -3.63 -20.45
CA GLU A 169 -11.38 -4.20 -19.62
C GLU A 169 -11.30 -3.66 -18.20
N LEU A 170 -10.07 -3.52 -17.64
CA LEU A 170 -9.89 -2.91 -16.33
C LEU A 170 -10.22 -1.42 -16.34
N PHE A 171 -9.77 -0.69 -17.39
CA PHE A 171 -10.06 0.72 -17.53
C PHE A 171 -11.57 0.97 -17.62
N THR A 172 -12.27 0.20 -18.46
CA THR A 172 -13.74 0.28 -18.60
C THR A 172 -14.43 -0.05 -17.28
N TRP A 173 -14.02 -1.13 -16.61
CA TRP A 173 -14.54 -1.53 -15.31
C TRP A 173 -14.41 -0.45 -14.24
N LEU A 174 -13.30 0.29 -14.23
CA LEU A 174 -13.08 1.43 -13.32
C LEU A 174 -14.01 2.60 -13.65
N ARG A 175 -14.14 2.95 -14.93
CA ARG A 175 -15.02 4.00 -15.40
C ARG A 175 -16.49 3.74 -15.06
N ASP A 176 -16.94 2.52 -15.25
CA ASP A 176 -18.31 2.09 -14.92
C ASP A 176 -18.62 2.20 -13.41
N ARG A 177 -17.57 2.23 -12.57
CA ARG A 177 -17.66 2.47 -11.11
C ARG A 177 -17.38 3.91 -10.70
N HIS A 178 -17.44 4.83 -11.67
CA HIS A 178 -17.17 6.25 -11.44
C HIS A 178 -15.80 6.53 -10.82
N CYS A 179 -14.82 5.67 -11.11
CA CYS A 179 -13.42 5.88 -10.73
C CYS A 179 -12.65 6.51 -11.89
N ASP A 180 -11.79 7.47 -11.56
CA ASP A 180 -10.78 7.92 -12.50
C ASP A 180 -9.66 6.87 -12.57
N ALA A 181 -9.13 6.64 -13.77
CA ALA A 181 -8.04 5.71 -14.01
C ALA A 181 -6.79 6.47 -14.48
N MET A 182 -5.63 6.06 -13.99
CA MET A 182 -4.31 6.49 -14.45
C MET A 182 -3.43 5.25 -14.58
N LEU A 183 -3.50 4.59 -15.73
CA LEU A 183 -2.87 3.30 -15.98
C LEU A 183 -1.70 3.47 -16.97
N GLY A 184 -0.55 2.91 -16.62
CA GLY A 184 0.67 3.02 -17.40
C GLY A 184 0.54 2.41 -18.78
N VAL A 185 1.13 3.04 -19.80
CA VAL A 185 1.27 2.52 -21.16
C VAL A 185 2.73 2.61 -21.59
N TYR A 186 3.14 1.75 -22.51
CA TYR A 186 4.51 1.74 -23.05
C TYR A 186 4.65 2.69 -24.25
N GLY A 187 5.90 3.13 -24.54
CA GLY A 187 6.22 3.96 -25.69
C GLY A 187 5.85 3.34 -27.04
N ASN A 188 5.89 2.01 -27.13
CA ASN A 188 5.49 1.25 -28.34
C ASN A 188 3.97 1.01 -28.45
N THR A 189 3.15 1.66 -27.62
CA THR A 189 1.69 1.61 -27.76
C THR A 189 1.27 2.43 -28.98
N TYR A 190 0.49 1.86 -29.89
CA TYR A 190 -0.07 2.58 -31.01
C TYR A 190 -1.15 3.56 -30.57
N VAL A 191 -1.09 4.77 -31.12
CA VAL A 191 -2.03 5.88 -30.85
C VAL A 191 -2.52 6.45 -32.17
N SER A 192 -3.83 6.75 -32.26
CA SER A 192 -4.47 7.44 -33.36
C SER A 192 -5.36 8.57 -32.82
N MET A 193 -5.49 9.65 -33.60
CA MET A 193 -6.41 10.77 -33.26
C MET A 193 -7.88 10.43 -33.54
N THR A 194 -8.15 9.46 -34.40
CA THR A 194 -9.50 8.99 -34.71
C THR A 194 -9.56 7.45 -34.69
N ALA A 195 -10.75 6.86 -34.52
CA ALA A 195 -10.90 5.40 -34.44
C ALA A 195 -10.32 4.66 -35.64
N ASP A 196 -10.51 5.21 -36.85
CA ASP A 196 -10.07 4.61 -38.11
C ASP A 196 -8.84 5.32 -38.72
N GLY A 197 -8.24 6.25 -37.99
CA GLY A 197 -7.11 7.06 -38.46
C GLY A 197 -5.78 6.33 -38.47
N PRO A 198 -4.74 7.01 -39.02
CA PRO A 198 -3.40 6.48 -39.02
C PRO A 198 -2.89 6.30 -37.59
N ARG A 199 -2.18 5.20 -37.37
CA ARG A 199 -1.63 4.82 -36.07
C ARG A 199 -0.13 4.98 -36.08
N GLN A 200 0.40 5.59 -35.02
CA GLN A 200 1.84 5.66 -34.79
C GLN A 200 2.16 5.33 -33.33
N MET A 201 3.37 4.86 -33.08
CA MET A 201 3.81 4.55 -31.73
C MET A 201 3.83 5.83 -30.87
N LEU A 202 3.46 5.72 -29.60
CA LEU A 202 3.42 6.84 -28.66
C LEU A 202 4.75 7.58 -28.57
N GLU A 203 5.87 6.88 -28.68
CA GLU A 203 7.21 7.49 -28.69
C GLU A 203 7.45 8.42 -29.89
N ALA A 204 6.81 8.18 -31.02
CA ALA A 204 6.93 9.06 -32.20
C ALA A 204 6.24 10.42 -32.02
N TRP A 205 5.41 10.59 -30.98
CA TRP A 205 4.79 11.86 -30.62
C TRP A 205 5.71 12.78 -29.80
N LEU A 206 6.84 12.27 -29.31
CA LEU A 206 7.78 13.03 -28.47
C LEU A 206 9.00 13.46 -29.30
N SER A 207 9.08 14.72 -29.65
CA SER A 207 10.14 15.30 -30.47
C SER A 207 11.52 15.30 -29.78
N ASP A 208 11.54 15.47 -28.48
CA ASP A 208 12.76 15.52 -27.67
C ASP A 208 12.54 15.02 -26.24
N ARG A 209 13.63 14.88 -25.49
CA ARG A 209 13.61 14.32 -24.12
C ARG A 209 13.05 15.23 -23.04
N ALA A 210 12.88 16.52 -23.32
CA ALA A 210 12.29 17.50 -22.41
C ALA A 210 10.77 17.61 -22.61
N THR A 211 10.25 17.09 -23.71
CA THR A 211 8.85 17.20 -24.10
C THR A 211 7.97 16.28 -23.26
N VAL A 212 6.84 16.81 -22.81
CA VAL A 212 5.69 16.05 -22.29
C VAL A 212 4.54 16.25 -23.26
N VAL A 213 4.01 15.15 -23.77
CA VAL A 213 2.89 15.16 -24.73
C VAL A 213 1.59 14.94 -24.00
N TYR A 214 0.58 15.74 -24.36
CA TYR A 214 -0.78 15.69 -23.81
C TYR A 214 -1.74 15.43 -24.96
N LEU A 215 -2.28 14.23 -25.06
CA LEU A 215 -3.21 13.83 -26.12
C LEU A 215 -4.59 13.64 -25.49
N GLN A 216 -5.60 14.28 -26.08
CA GLN A 216 -6.98 14.17 -25.65
C GLN A 216 -7.80 13.44 -26.71
N ASP A 217 -8.76 12.62 -26.26
CA ASP A 217 -9.72 11.91 -27.10
C ASP A 217 -9.07 11.03 -28.19
N VAL A 218 -7.96 10.37 -27.81
CA VAL A 218 -7.23 9.48 -28.71
C VAL A 218 -7.66 8.02 -28.55
N TYR A 219 -7.29 7.22 -29.55
CA TYR A 219 -7.58 5.79 -29.63
C TYR A 219 -6.29 5.00 -29.53
N LEU A 220 -6.28 3.97 -28.70
CA LEU A 220 -5.11 3.15 -28.43
C LEU A 220 -5.22 1.76 -29.07
N THR A 221 -4.06 1.21 -29.43
CA THR A 221 -3.88 -0.13 -29.98
C THR A 221 -4.58 -0.35 -31.33
N GLU A 222 -4.41 -1.51 -31.92
CA GLU A 222 -5.08 -1.91 -33.17
C GLU A 222 -6.61 -2.02 -32.98
N ALA A 223 -7.04 -2.30 -31.75
CA ALA A 223 -8.48 -2.41 -31.42
C ALA A 223 -9.18 -1.05 -31.28
N ALA A 224 -8.50 0.08 -31.54
CA ALA A 224 -9.03 1.44 -31.45
C ALA A 224 -9.76 1.70 -30.13
N PHE A 225 -9.15 1.29 -29.00
CA PHE A 225 -9.72 1.53 -27.67
C PHE A 225 -9.70 3.02 -27.32
N GLY A 226 -10.85 3.61 -27.18
CA GLY A 226 -11.00 5.04 -26.88
C GLY A 226 -12.46 5.53 -26.94
N PRO A 227 -12.69 6.86 -26.87
CA PRO A 227 -11.67 7.87 -26.65
C PRO A 227 -11.13 7.85 -25.22
N VAL A 228 -9.81 8.09 -25.10
CA VAL A 228 -9.09 8.24 -23.82
C VAL A 228 -8.09 9.39 -23.92
N SER A 229 -7.67 9.90 -22.78
CA SER A 229 -6.54 10.84 -22.74
C SER A 229 -5.23 10.10 -22.51
N VAL A 230 -4.13 10.57 -23.09
CA VAL A 230 -2.78 10.05 -22.88
C VAL A 230 -1.82 11.17 -22.53
N ILE A 231 -0.97 10.94 -21.54
CA ILE A 231 0.15 11.81 -21.21
C ILE A 231 1.42 10.97 -21.32
N ALA A 232 2.42 11.42 -22.07
CA ALA A 232 3.65 10.69 -22.28
C ALA A 232 4.88 11.58 -22.11
N TRP A 233 5.98 10.96 -21.65
CA TRP A 233 7.25 11.63 -21.39
C TRP A 233 8.42 10.66 -21.41
N TRP A 234 9.63 11.19 -21.54
CA TRP A 234 10.86 10.42 -21.45
C TRP A 234 11.28 10.21 -20.01
N VAL A 235 11.72 8.99 -19.69
CA VAL A 235 12.35 8.61 -18.41
C VAL A 235 13.59 7.78 -18.65
N LYS A 236 14.48 7.72 -17.68
CA LYS A 236 15.55 6.74 -17.64
C LYS A 236 15.07 5.49 -16.92
N ASP A 237 15.32 4.32 -17.50
CA ASP A 237 15.10 3.03 -16.85
C ASP A 237 16.17 2.70 -15.78
N ALA A 238 16.14 1.50 -15.25
CA ALA A 238 17.10 1.02 -14.25
C ALA A 238 18.55 0.96 -14.80
N ASN A 239 18.71 0.75 -16.11
CA ASN A 239 19.99 0.72 -16.81
C ASN A 239 20.46 2.11 -17.25
N ARG A 240 19.71 3.18 -16.88
CA ARG A 240 19.91 4.56 -17.31
C ARG A 240 19.68 4.81 -18.81
N GLU A 241 19.05 3.89 -19.50
CA GLU A 241 18.61 4.05 -20.87
C GLU A 241 17.32 4.85 -20.95
N TRP A 242 17.22 5.70 -21.99
CA TRP A 242 16.03 6.49 -22.21
C TRP A 242 14.90 5.65 -22.81
N MET A 243 13.74 5.74 -22.20
CA MET A 243 12.51 5.11 -22.66
C MET A 243 11.31 6.02 -22.49
N VAL A 244 10.30 5.85 -23.33
CA VAL A 244 9.03 6.57 -23.18
C VAL A 244 8.11 5.83 -22.22
N ARG A 245 7.58 6.56 -21.29
CA ARG A 245 6.46 6.14 -20.43
C ARG A 245 5.24 6.99 -20.71
N GLY A 246 4.09 6.36 -20.70
CA GLY A 246 2.82 7.06 -20.81
C GLY A 246 1.83 6.61 -19.75
N VAL A 247 0.78 7.38 -19.63
CA VAL A 247 -0.39 7.08 -18.78
C VAL A 247 -1.64 7.32 -19.61
N MET A 248 -2.48 6.29 -19.74
CA MET A 248 -3.85 6.48 -20.24
C MET A 248 -4.79 6.82 -19.07
N THR A 249 -5.73 7.74 -19.32
CA THR A 249 -6.63 8.25 -18.28
C THR A 249 -7.95 8.73 -18.88
N ASN A 250 -8.99 8.77 -18.07
CA ASN A 250 -10.27 9.45 -18.36
C ASN A 250 -10.30 10.90 -17.82
N LEU A 251 -9.21 11.36 -17.23
CA LEU A 251 -9.05 12.75 -16.80
C LEU A 251 -8.56 13.63 -17.96
N PRO A 252 -8.81 14.96 -17.93
CA PRO A 252 -8.20 15.89 -18.88
C PRO A 252 -6.67 15.77 -18.84
N PRO A 253 -5.98 15.70 -19.99
CA PRO A 253 -4.53 15.56 -20.07
C PRO A 253 -3.85 16.91 -19.81
N THR A 254 -3.64 17.24 -18.54
CA THR A 254 -3.06 18.52 -18.09
C THR A 254 -1.80 18.27 -17.28
N TRP A 255 -1.01 19.34 -17.08
CA TRP A 255 0.13 19.32 -16.17
C TRP A 255 -0.24 18.84 -14.75
N GLN A 256 -1.41 19.20 -14.25
CA GLN A 256 -1.89 18.75 -12.95
C GLN A 256 -2.16 17.23 -12.92
N THR A 257 -2.71 16.69 -14.01
CA THR A 257 -2.92 15.24 -14.16
C THR A 257 -1.58 14.52 -14.28
N TYR A 258 -0.62 15.05 -15.04
CA TYR A 258 0.74 14.53 -15.10
C TYR A 258 1.39 14.44 -13.70
N GLN A 259 1.34 15.53 -12.92
CA GLN A 259 1.86 15.54 -11.56
C GLN A 259 1.19 14.48 -10.64
N ARG A 260 -0.09 14.19 -10.86
CA ARG A 260 -0.79 13.12 -10.11
C ARG A 260 -0.22 11.74 -10.44
N GLY A 261 0.21 11.50 -11.67
CA GLY A 261 0.80 10.24 -12.11
C GLY A 261 2.00 9.79 -11.26
N SER A 262 2.81 10.73 -10.77
CA SER A 262 3.93 10.43 -9.88
C SER A 262 3.53 9.80 -8.54
N ARG A 263 2.28 9.93 -8.14
CA ARG A 263 1.78 9.34 -6.87
C ARG A 263 1.75 7.82 -6.89
N ARG A 264 1.76 7.19 -8.06
CA ARG A 264 1.95 5.74 -8.18
C ARG A 264 3.16 5.27 -7.39
N MET A 265 4.26 6.01 -7.44
CA MET A 265 5.51 5.67 -6.75
C MET A 265 5.36 5.59 -5.21
N TRP A 266 4.26 6.06 -4.63
CA TRP A 266 4.06 5.97 -3.18
C TRP A 266 3.85 4.53 -2.71
N ILE A 267 3.38 3.61 -3.56
CA ILE A 267 3.27 2.19 -3.21
C ILE A 267 4.65 1.55 -3.03
N GLU A 268 5.62 1.95 -3.85
CA GLU A 268 6.99 1.45 -3.75
C GLU A 268 7.65 1.85 -2.42
N THR A 269 7.23 2.99 -1.84
CA THR A 269 7.71 3.39 -0.53
C THR A 269 7.19 2.48 0.59
N ALA A 270 5.96 1.98 0.49
CA ALA A 270 5.44 0.99 1.43
C ALA A 270 6.14 -0.36 1.27
N PHE A 271 6.38 -0.81 0.04
CA PHE A 271 7.16 -2.03 -0.21
C PHE A 271 8.57 -1.94 0.40
N ARG A 272 9.22 -0.78 0.29
CA ARG A 272 10.51 -0.55 0.94
C ARG A 272 10.41 -0.63 2.46
N ASP A 273 9.42 0.02 3.07
CA ASP A 273 9.22 -0.01 4.52
C ASP A 273 8.89 -1.45 5.02
N TRP A 274 8.25 -2.28 4.19
CA TRP A 274 7.96 -3.68 4.51
C TRP A 274 9.17 -4.60 4.34
N GLN A 275 10.03 -4.30 3.39
CA GLN A 275 11.25 -5.06 3.11
C GLN A 275 12.47 -4.50 3.86
N SER A 276 13.55 -4.26 3.18
CA SER A 276 14.85 -3.88 3.75
C SER A 276 14.86 -2.55 4.51
N GLY A 277 13.92 -1.65 4.24
CA GLY A 277 13.80 -0.35 4.91
C GLY A 277 13.06 -0.37 6.25
N GLY A 278 12.56 -1.53 6.69
CA GLY A 278 11.78 -1.61 7.93
C GLY A 278 11.58 -3.03 8.43
N PHE A 279 10.44 -3.65 8.10
CA PHE A 279 10.04 -4.93 8.71
C PHE A 279 10.80 -6.17 8.22
N HIS A 280 11.62 -6.07 7.18
CA HIS A 280 12.36 -7.21 6.61
C HIS A 280 11.46 -8.40 6.22
N LEU A 281 10.34 -8.12 5.57
CA LEU A 281 9.40 -9.15 5.10
C LEU A 281 10.07 -10.10 4.09
N ASP A 282 11.03 -9.59 3.33
CA ASP A 282 11.92 -10.37 2.47
C ASP A 282 12.74 -11.44 3.22
N ARG A 283 12.78 -11.40 4.54
CA ARG A 283 13.50 -12.35 5.40
C ARG A 283 12.59 -13.11 6.37
N CYS A 284 11.28 -13.16 6.11
CA CYS A 284 10.32 -13.81 7.02
C CYS A 284 10.50 -15.32 7.14
N GLY A 285 11.16 -15.96 6.16
CA GLY A 285 11.45 -17.41 6.16
C GLY A 285 10.22 -18.30 5.94
N ILE A 286 9.07 -17.72 5.55
CA ILE A 286 7.84 -18.48 5.29
C ILE A 286 7.83 -18.90 3.82
N THR A 287 7.55 -20.17 3.56
CA THR A 287 7.47 -20.72 2.20
C THR A 287 6.04 -20.83 1.68
N ASP A 288 5.08 -20.93 2.57
CA ASP A 288 3.66 -21.01 2.24
C ASP A 288 3.07 -19.63 1.97
N ARG A 289 2.40 -19.47 0.84
CA ARG A 289 1.87 -18.17 0.38
C ARG A 289 0.71 -17.67 1.24
N GLU A 290 -0.16 -18.59 1.72
CA GLU A 290 -1.32 -18.22 2.52
C GLU A 290 -0.87 -17.76 3.91
N ARG A 291 0.17 -18.39 4.45
CA ARG A 291 0.80 -17.94 5.70
C ARG A 291 1.44 -16.54 5.53
N VAL A 292 2.08 -16.26 4.39
CA VAL A 292 2.61 -14.91 4.10
C VAL A 292 1.46 -13.90 4.00
N ALA A 293 0.38 -14.24 3.29
CA ALA A 293 -0.79 -13.37 3.19
C ALA A 293 -1.42 -13.09 4.57
N ARG A 294 -1.45 -14.09 5.47
CA ARG A 294 -1.91 -13.90 6.86
C ARG A 294 -0.92 -13.13 7.73
N LEU A 295 0.39 -13.26 7.52
CA LEU A 295 1.39 -12.44 8.21
C LEU A 295 1.27 -10.96 7.84
N LEU A 296 0.90 -10.65 6.59
CA LEU A 296 0.66 -9.28 6.16
C LEU A 296 -0.44 -8.58 6.96
N LEU A 297 -1.41 -9.30 7.53
CA LEU A 297 -2.50 -8.72 8.30
C LEU A 297 -2.00 -8.00 9.58
N PRO A 298 -1.35 -8.65 10.55
CA PRO A 298 -0.79 -7.97 11.72
C PRO A 298 0.33 -6.98 11.35
N LEU A 299 1.07 -7.24 10.26
CA LEU A 299 2.09 -6.33 9.76
C LEU A 299 1.47 -5.03 9.23
N ALA A 300 0.37 -5.11 8.48
CA ALA A 300 -0.36 -3.94 7.98
C ALA A 300 -0.98 -3.12 9.13
N ILE A 301 -1.45 -3.77 10.20
CA ILE A 301 -1.91 -3.08 11.41
C ILE A 301 -0.74 -2.35 12.09
N ALA A 302 0.39 -3.00 12.27
CA ALA A 302 1.59 -2.40 12.83
C ALA A 302 2.10 -1.23 11.97
N TYR A 303 2.07 -1.39 10.65
CA TYR A 303 2.44 -0.33 9.70
C TYR A 303 1.51 0.88 9.80
N LEU A 304 0.18 0.66 9.79
CA LEU A 304 -0.82 1.71 9.99
C LEU A 304 -0.57 2.45 11.30
N TRP A 305 -0.31 1.73 12.37
CA TRP A 305 -0.01 2.32 13.67
C TRP A 305 1.24 3.21 13.63
N LEU A 306 2.36 2.70 13.12
CA LEU A 306 3.61 3.46 13.06
C LEU A 306 3.51 4.69 12.14
N VAL A 307 2.84 4.58 10.98
CA VAL A 307 2.60 5.73 10.10
C VAL A 307 1.69 6.77 10.78
N SER A 308 0.65 6.33 11.51
CA SER A 308 -0.23 7.22 12.27
C SER A 308 0.53 7.90 13.41
N LEU A 309 1.38 7.18 14.11
CA LEU A 309 2.24 7.72 15.17
C LEU A 309 3.22 8.76 14.61
N GLY A 310 3.88 8.46 13.49
CA GLY A 310 4.77 9.42 12.82
C GLY A 310 4.02 10.68 12.35
N ARG A 311 2.80 10.53 11.85
CA ARG A 311 1.95 11.68 11.52
C ARG A 311 1.59 12.50 12.76
N TRP A 312 1.26 11.84 13.87
CA TRP A 312 1.01 12.49 15.15
C TRP A 312 2.22 13.30 15.63
N VAL A 313 3.44 12.74 15.54
CA VAL A 313 4.71 13.42 15.85
C VAL A 313 4.86 14.70 15.04
N VAL A 314 4.61 14.65 13.72
CA VAL A 314 4.66 15.83 12.84
C VAL A 314 3.61 16.87 13.25
N LYS A 315 2.38 16.45 13.53
CA LYS A 315 1.26 17.35 13.89
C LYS A 315 1.50 18.07 15.23
N ARG A 316 2.21 17.41 16.16
CA ARG A 316 2.57 17.95 17.47
C ARG A 316 3.85 18.80 17.47
N GLY A 317 4.52 18.92 16.34
CA GLY A 317 5.77 19.66 16.24
C GLY A 317 7.00 18.95 16.82
N TYR A 318 6.88 17.65 17.16
CA TYR A 318 7.96 16.88 17.79
C TYR A 318 8.96 16.28 16.80
N ARG A 319 8.83 16.57 15.49
CA ARG A 319 9.70 15.99 14.46
C ARG A 319 11.17 16.19 14.73
N ARG A 320 11.58 17.40 15.16
CA ARG A 320 12.99 17.72 15.47
C ARG A 320 13.61 16.90 16.60
N LEU A 321 12.80 16.24 17.42
CA LEU A 321 13.29 15.34 18.47
C LEU A 321 13.75 13.98 17.94
N ILE A 322 13.45 13.66 16.66
CA ILE A 322 13.75 12.39 16.01
C ILE A 322 14.56 12.60 14.72
N ASP A 323 14.27 13.68 13.97
CA ASP A 323 14.83 13.96 12.65
C ASP A 323 15.50 15.34 12.73
N ASP A 324 16.82 15.37 12.67
CA ASP A 324 17.67 16.56 12.78
C ASP A 324 17.77 17.36 11.46
N GLY A 325 17.13 16.88 10.39
CA GLY A 325 17.08 17.56 9.11
C GLY A 325 16.41 18.95 9.19
N ALA A 326 16.80 19.85 8.31
CA ALA A 326 16.10 21.13 8.11
C ALA A 326 14.71 20.91 7.44
N ALA A 327 13.80 21.87 7.60
CA ALA A 327 12.41 21.74 7.15
C ALA A 327 12.24 21.38 5.65
N ARG A 328 13.23 21.69 4.80
CA ARG A 328 13.27 21.33 3.37
C ARG A 328 13.99 20.02 3.08
N THR A 329 14.76 19.48 4.04
CA THR A 329 15.64 18.31 3.88
C THR A 329 15.40 17.27 4.97
N TRP A 330 14.15 17.06 5.37
CA TRP A 330 13.80 16.01 6.32
C TRP A 330 14.19 14.64 5.77
N HIS A 331 14.91 13.84 6.59
CA HIS A 331 15.45 12.55 6.20
C HIS A 331 14.45 11.41 6.44
N PHE A 332 13.61 11.52 7.49
CA PHE A 332 12.77 10.42 7.94
C PHE A 332 11.36 10.50 7.35
N SER A 333 10.90 9.37 6.90
CA SER A 333 9.51 9.13 6.50
C SER A 333 8.57 9.11 7.71
N LEU A 334 7.25 9.16 7.46
CA LEU A 334 6.27 8.99 8.55
C LEU A 334 6.42 7.66 9.28
N PHE A 335 6.74 6.57 8.56
CA PHE A 335 7.02 5.27 9.17
C PHE A 335 8.23 5.33 10.09
N GLN A 336 9.36 5.85 9.61
CA GLN A 336 10.59 5.98 10.39
C GLN A 336 10.43 6.91 11.59
N LEU A 337 9.68 8.02 11.43
CA LEU A 337 9.33 8.89 12.56
C LEU A 337 8.49 8.15 13.61
N GLY A 338 7.56 7.30 13.20
CA GLY A 338 6.78 6.47 14.11
C GLY A 338 7.64 5.45 14.86
N VAL A 339 8.58 4.81 14.15
CA VAL A 339 9.56 3.90 14.77
C VAL A 339 10.41 4.64 15.78
N GLY A 340 11.07 5.74 15.39
CA GLY A 340 11.94 6.51 16.27
C GLY A 340 11.20 7.10 17.47
N TRP A 341 9.94 7.53 17.29
CA TRP A 341 9.14 8.03 18.41
C TRP A 341 8.77 6.92 19.39
N LYS A 342 8.37 5.75 18.88
CA LYS A 342 8.12 4.56 19.71
C LYS A 342 9.36 4.19 20.55
N GLU A 343 10.54 4.17 19.94
CA GLU A 343 11.81 3.87 20.62
C GLU A 343 12.14 4.91 21.69
N ARG A 344 11.94 6.19 21.36
CA ARG A 344 12.12 7.28 22.31
C ARG A 344 11.19 7.15 23.51
N LEU A 345 9.91 6.88 23.32
CA LEU A 345 8.98 6.67 24.42
C LEU A 345 9.37 5.47 25.29
N ALA A 346 9.80 4.38 24.67
CA ALA A 346 10.25 3.18 25.36
C ALA A 346 11.50 3.45 26.21
N SER A 347 12.47 4.25 25.72
CA SER A 347 13.69 4.58 26.46
C SER A 347 13.42 5.45 27.72
N TYR A 348 12.31 6.19 27.73
CA TYR A 348 11.85 6.95 28.91
C TYR A 348 10.76 6.23 29.72
N THR A 349 10.51 4.95 29.44
CA THR A 349 9.42 4.15 30.09
C THR A 349 8.05 4.80 29.98
N LEU A 350 7.83 5.60 28.95
CA LEU A 350 6.55 6.29 28.72
C LEU A 350 5.57 5.41 27.95
N ALA A 351 4.27 5.63 28.14
CA ALA A 351 3.22 4.93 27.42
C ALA A 351 3.29 5.24 25.91
N ILE A 352 3.27 4.19 25.08
CA ILE A 352 3.24 4.31 23.63
C ILE A 352 1.77 4.37 23.19
N PRO A 353 1.30 5.49 22.60
CA PRO A 353 -0.09 5.59 22.18
C PRO A 353 -0.39 4.68 20.98
N VAL A 354 -1.47 3.91 21.06
CA VAL A 354 -1.94 3.06 19.95
C VAL A 354 -2.87 3.88 19.06
N LEU A 355 -2.34 4.32 17.93
CA LEU A 355 -3.05 5.17 16.99
C LEU A 355 -3.34 4.37 15.69
N LEU A 356 -4.61 4.09 15.43
CA LEU A 356 -5.06 3.39 14.23
C LEU A 356 -6.02 4.28 13.43
N HIS A 357 -5.55 5.46 13.03
CA HIS A 357 -6.33 6.37 12.20
C HIS A 357 -5.44 7.32 11.41
N VAL A 358 -5.95 7.69 10.24
CA VAL A 358 -5.27 8.62 9.33
C VAL A 358 -5.64 10.04 9.73
N TYR A 359 -4.70 10.77 10.28
CA TYR A 359 -4.88 12.21 10.52
C TYR A 359 -4.63 12.98 9.20
N LEU A 360 -5.63 13.67 8.72
CA LEU A 360 -5.52 14.59 7.60
C LEU A 360 -4.77 15.86 7.97
#